data_b1961f004a5aa2960c06e1003ca699d9
#
_entry.id   b1961f004a5aa2960c06e1003ca699d9
#
_cell.length_a   1.000
_cell.length_b   1.000
_cell.length_c   1.000
_cell.angle_alpha   90.00
_cell.angle_beta   90.00
_cell.angle_gamma   90.00
#
_symmetry.space_group_name_H-M   'P 1'
#
loop_
_entity.id
_entity.type
_entity.pdbx_description
1 polymer ?
#
loop_
_entity_poly.entity_id
_entity_poly.type
_entity_poly.pdbx_seq_one_letter_code
_entity_poly.pdbx_strand_id
1 'polypeptide(L)'
;MTQQDIRPPAPASSPAPAGVTLAPPEPDPEPAKRSLISYVLPVYNEQDGIAAFHTELIAAIEGRPELDFELLYVNDGSSDRSLAILKALSKNDGRVQVVDFARNFGHQVAITAGLDLAQGDAVIVMDTDLQDPPRVSLELVDAWREGAEIVHARRRSRQDTAFKRATAHLYYRVLRSSTEVDIPLDTGDFRLLDRRVADELRRYRERSRFVRGIVASMGYRQTTVAFDRDERFAGETKYPLRKMARLAVDGMTSFSTTPLKMITRLGFLVLVLSLVGILYTLAMKFFRPEITVSGWTMLMVVVLFLGGTQMLSLGVLGSYIGRIYSETQGRPLYLVREVIGRRKDERDGPGTGDRTEERDGRRGV
;
A
#
# COMPACT_ATOMS: atom_id res chain seq x y z
N MET A 1 -43.05 -107.87 11.85
CA MET A 1 -41.81 -107.39 12.49
C MET A 1 -41.07 -106.63 11.39
N THR A 2 -41.15 -105.30 11.49
CA THR A 2 -40.76 -104.36 10.40
C THR A 2 -39.39 -103.78 10.76
N GLN A 3 -38.45 -104.01 9.83
CA GLN A 3 -37.07 -103.60 9.92
C GLN A 3 -37.01 -102.08 9.50
N GLN A 4 -36.57 -101.19 10.36
CA GLN A 4 -36.41 -99.75 10.10
C GLN A 4 -34.99 -99.54 9.52
N ASP A 5 -34.99 -99.03 8.32
CA ASP A 5 -33.81 -98.59 7.60
C ASP A 5 -33.31 -97.24 8.21
N ILE A 6 -32.11 -97.23 8.82
CA ILE A 6 -31.50 -96.06 9.36
C ILE A 6 -30.46 -95.58 8.33
N ARG A 7 -30.79 -94.53 7.56
CA ARG A 7 -29.81 -93.82 6.72
C ARG A 7 -28.96 -92.82 7.56
N PRO A 8 -27.66 -92.79 7.38
CA PRO A 8 -26.83 -91.77 8.04
C PRO A 8 -27.06 -90.38 7.42
N PRO A 9 -26.95 -89.28 8.22
CA PRO A 9 -27.14 -87.93 7.73
C PRO A 9 -25.99 -87.51 6.82
N ALA A 10 -26.35 -86.72 5.75
CA ALA A 10 -25.41 -86.15 4.80
C ALA A 10 -24.46 -85.14 5.45
N PRO A 11 -23.21 -85.03 5.01
CA PRO A 11 -22.24 -84.08 5.59
C PRO A 11 -22.66 -82.65 5.29
N ALA A 12 -22.61 -81.80 6.35
CA ALA A 12 -22.88 -80.37 6.23
C ALA A 12 -21.90 -79.68 5.32
N SER A 13 -22.41 -78.95 4.31
CA SER A 13 -21.60 -78.13 3.41
C SER A 13 -21.00 -76.97 4.18
N SER A 14 -19.65 -76.90 4.23
CA SER A 14 -18.87 -75.81 4.76
C SER A 14 -19.17 -74.50 3.97
N PRO A 15 -19.42 -73.34 4.60
CA PRO A 15 -19.60 -72.07 3.88
C PRO A 15 -18.28 -71.68 3.20
N ALA A 16 -18.37 -71.25 1.92
CA ALA A 16 -17.25 -70.70 1.18
C ALA A 16 -16.65 -69.47 1.90
N PRO A 17 -15.33 -69.26 1.88
CA PRO A 17 -14.73 -68.08 2.48
C PRO A 17 -15.28 -66.81 1.82
N ALA A 18 -15.77 -65.86 2.64
CA ALA A 18 -16.24 -64.58 2.18
C ALA A 18 -15.10 -63.89 1.45
N GLY A 19 -15.36 -63.50 0.16
CA GLY A 19 -14.42 -62.75 -0.63
C GLY A 19 -14.02 -61.44 0.05
N VAL A 20 -12.74 -61.28 0.30
CA VAL A 20 -12.17 -59.98 0.77
C VAL A 20 -12.35 -58.98 -0.37
N THR A 21 -13.38 -58.16 -0.29
CA THR A 21 -13.54 -57.00 -1.15
C THR A 21 -12.44 -55.99 -0.75
N LEU A 22 -11.38 -55.92 -1.55
CA LEU A 22 -10.38 -54.86 -1.41
C LEU A 22 -11.10 -53.54 -1.65
N ALA A 23 -11.04 -52.65 -0.63
CA ALA A 23 -11.48 -51.28 -0.79
C ALA A 23 -10.74 -50.65 -1.97
N PRO A 24 -11.38 -49.80 -2.79
CA PRO A 24 -10.69 -49.11 -3.88
C PRO A 24 -9.53 -48.33 -3.27
N PRO A 25 -8.36 -48.21 -3.96
CA PRO A 25 -7.25 -47.43 -3.49
C PRO A 25 -7.72 -45.99 -3.18
N GLU A 26 -7.34 -45.48 -2.03
CA GLU A 26 -7.57 -44.06 -1.70
C GLU A 26 -7.00 -43.22 -2.87
N PRO A 27 -7.75 -42.22 -3.36
CA PRO A 27 -7.23 -41.34 -4.40
C PRO A 27 -5.91 -40.74 -3.92
N ASP A 28 -4.91 -40.71 -4.79
CA ASP A 28 -3.64 -40.08 -4.52
C ASP A 28 -3.91 -38.68 -3.95
N PRO A 29 -3.21 -38.27 -2.88
CA PRO A 29 -3.39 -36.94 -2.32
C PRO A 29 -3.19 -35.92 -3.42
N GLU A 30 -4.22 -35.09 -3.67
CA GLU A 30 -4.09 -33.99 -4.64
C GLU A 30 -2.79 -33.24 -4.34
N PRO A 31 -1.96 -32.94 -5.35
CA PRO A 31 -0.72 -32.24 -5.15
C PRO A 31 -1.02 -30.95 -4.39
N ALA A 32 -0.39 -30.78 -3.23
CA ALA A 32 -0.62 -29.62 -2.37
C ALA A 32 -0.50 -28.36 -3.23
N LYS A 33 -1.59 -27.56 -3.29
CA LYS A 33 -1.66 -26.35 -4.09
C LYS A 33 -0.50 -25.43 -3.71
N ARG A 34 0.38 -25.13 -4.67
CA ARG A 34 1.50 -24.21 -4.45
C ARG A 34 0.96 -22.82 -4.13
N SER A 35 1.56 -22.17 -3.14
CA SER A 35 1.20 -20.78 -2.83
C SER A 35 1.70 -19.86 -3.94
N LEU A 36 0.82 -19.01 -4.45
CA LEU A 36 1.16 -17.98 -5.41
C LEU A 36 1.63 -16.71 -4.70
N ILE A 37 2.79 -16.21 -5.06
CA ILE A 37 3.35 -14.95 -4.55
C ILE A 37 3.34 -13.91 -5.66
N SER A 38 2.62 -12.79 -5.45
CA SER A 38 2.63 -11.67 -6.39
C SER A 38 3.67 -10.63 -5.98
N TYR A 39 4.53 -10.25 -6.92
CA TYR A 39 5.42 -9.10 -6.77
C TYR A 39 4.79 -7.88 -7.43
N VAL A 40 4.63 -6.80 -6.68
CA VAL A 40 4.22 -5.48 -7.17
C VAL A 40 5.46 -4.60 -7.30
N LEU A 41 5.79 -4.27 -8.54
CA LEU A 41 7.06 -3.69 -8.98
C LEU A 41 6.79 -2.36 -9.70
N PRO A 42 6.70 -1.22 -8.96
CA PRO A 42 6.51 0.09 -9.58
C PRO A 42 7.76 0.53 -10.35
N VAL A 43 7.55 1.08 -11.56
CA VAL A 43 8.61 1.51 -12.48
C VAL A 43 8.34 2.92 -12.97
N TYR A 44 9.33 3.80 -12.86
CA TYR A 44 9.28 5.14 -13.47
C TYR A 44 10.68 5.61 -13.89
N ASN A 45 10.96 5.61 -15.21
CA ASN A 45 12.23 6.01 -15.80
C ASN A 45 13.44 5.23 -15.23
N GLU A 46 13.36 3.89 -15.28
CA GLU A 46 14.37 2.96 -14.75
C GLU A 46 15.00 2.10 -15.86
N GLN A 47 15.12 2.63 -17.09
CA GLN A 47 15.60 1.88 -18.25
C GLN A 47 16.97 1.20 -18.03
N ASP A 48 17.84 1.77 -17.19
CA ASP A 48 19.20 1.28 -16.97
C ASP A 48 19.25 0.15 -15.91
N GLY A 49 18.25 0.05 -15.03
CA GLY A 49 18.21 -0.89 -13.91
C GLY A 49 17.28 -2.11 -14.10
N ILE A 50 16.16 -1.96 -14.84
CA ILE A 50 15.10 -2.97 -14.91
C ILE A 50 15.60 -4.36 -15.32
N ALA A 51 16.45 -4.45 -16.34
CA ALA A 51 16.92 -5.73 -16.87
C ALA A 51 17.80 -6.47 -15.85
N ALA A 52 18.69 -5.75 -15.17
CA ALA A 52 19.53 -6.29 -14.10
C ALA A 52 18.67 -6.74 -12.91
N PHE A 53 17.75 -5.88 -12.48
CA PHE A 53 16.80 -6.20 -11.41
C PHE A 53 15.99 -7.47 -11.71
N HIS A 54 15.43 -7.58 -12.92
CA HIS A 54 14.67 -8.75 -13.33
C HIS A 54 15.53 -10.02 -13.27
N THR A 55 16.77 -9.97 -13.76
CA THR A 55 17.69 -11.10 -13.72
C THR A 55 17.96 -11.56 -12.29
N GLU A 56 18.23 -10.64 -11.36
CA GLU A 56 18.46 -10.97 -9.96
C GLU A 56 17.20 -11.51 -9.27
N LEU A 57 16.03 -10.94 -9.57
CA LEU A 57 14.76 -11.41 -9.04
C LEU A 57 14.48 -12.86 -9.51
N ILE A 58 14.67 -13.14 -10.80
CA ILE A 58 14.48 -14.49 -11.34
C ILE A 58 15.43 -15.48 -10.67
N ALA A 59 16.73 -15.14 -10.55
CA ALA A 59 17.71 -15.99 -9.89
C ALA A 59 17.34 -16.28 -8.42
N ALA A 60 16.76 -15.30 -7.72
CA ALA A 60 16.30 -15.50 -6.35
C ALA A 60 15.10 -16.47 -6.28
N ILE A 61 14.05 -16.26 -7.09
CA ILE A 61 12.81 -17.04 -7.01
C ILE A 61 12.92 -18.45 -7.57
N GLU A 62 13.85 -18.73 -8.51
CA GLU A 62 14.10 -20.07 -9.03
C GLU A 62 14.57 -21.06 -7.96
N GLY A 63 15.13 -20.59 -6.86
CA GLY A 63 15.50 -21.41 -5.70
C GLY A 63 14.32 -21.96 -4.88
N ARG A 64 13.07 -21.61 -5.23
CA ARG A 64 11.86 -21.95 -4.45
C ARG A 64 10.79 -22.65 -5.33
N PRO A 65 11.04 -23.89 -5.77
CA PRO A 65 10.14 -24.62 -6.69
C PRO A 65 8.78 -24.96 -6.06
N GLU A 66 8.64 -24.85 -4.75
CA GLU A 66 7.39 -25.07 -4.01
C GLU A 66 6.45 -23.85 -4.05
N LEU A 67 6.84 -22.75 -4.70
CA LEU A 67 6.06 -21.53 -4.87
C LEU A 67 5.78 -21.27 -6.35
N ASP A 68 4.64 -20.67 -6.64
CA ASP A 68 4.35 -20.03 -7.91
C ASP A 68 4.52 -18.51 -7.78
N PHE A 69 4.90 -17.84 -8.87
CA PHE A 69 5.21 -16.42 -8.85
C PHE A 69 4.49 -15.65 -9.95
N GLU A 70 3.99 -14.45 -9.60
CA GLU A 70 3.43 -13.46 -10.50
C GLU A 70 4.23 -12.16 -10.36
N LEU A 71 4.70 -11.59 -11.46
CA LEU A 71 5.54 -10.39 -11.49
C LEU A 71 4.78 -9.24 -12.15
N LEU A 72 4.20 -8.35 -11.35
CA LEU A 72 3.39 -7.21 -11.79
C LEU A 72 4.25 -5.95 -11.86
N TYR A 73 4.78 -5.65 -13.04
CA TYR A 73 5.45 -4.37 -13.31
C TYR A 73 4.42 -3.29 -13.61
N VAL A 74 4.39 -2.23 -12.80
CA VAL A 74 3.49 -1.09 -12.99
C VAL A 74 4.30 0.09 -13.53
N ASN A 75 4.20 0.34 -14.84
CA ASN A 75 4.83 1.49 -15.48
C ASN A 75 4.04 2.77 -15.22
N ASP A 76 4.58 3.64 -14.39
CA ASP A 76 3.96 4.92 -14.00
C ASP A 76 4.19 6.02 -15.05
N GLY A 77 3.86 5.71 -16.32
CA GLY A 77 3.96 6.66 -17.41
C GLY A 77 5.40 7.11 -17.70
N SER A 78 6.36 6.17 -17.73
CA SER A 78 7.76 6.46 -18.08
C SER A 78 7.89 7.12 -19.45
N SER A 79 8.84 8.05 -19.57
CA SER A 79 9.16 8.76 -20.80
C SER A 79 10.38 8.22 -21.52
N ASP A 80 11.11 7.30 -20.91
CA ASP A 80 12.31 6.63 -21.41
C ASP A 80 11.99 5.27 -22.04
N ARG A 81 12.98 4.38 -22.19
CA ARG A 81 12.82 3.05 -22.78
C ARG A 81 12.26 1.98 -21.82
N SER A 82 11.90 2.34 -20.57
CA SER A 82 11.43 1.40 -19.55
C SER A 82 10.28 0.54 -20.07
N LEU A 83 9.24 1.15 -20.66
CA LEU A 83 8.10 0.40 -21.19
C LEU A 83 8.50 -0.60 -22.29
N ALA A 84 9.43 -0.23 -23.18
CA ALA A 84 9.90 -1.13 -24.23
C ALA A 84 10.63 -2.35 -23.66
N ILE A 85 11.44 -2.15 -22.62
CA ILE A 85 12.12 -3.23 -21.89
C ILE A 85 11.10 -4.15 -21.20
N LEU A 86 10.14 -3.59 -20.48
CA LEU A 86 9.09 -4.37 -19.82
C LEU A 86 8.26 -5.20 -20.79
N LYS A 87 7.91 -4.65 -21.98
CA LYS A 87 7.24 -5.40 -23.05
C LYS A 87 8.08 -6.58 -23.55
N ALA A 88 9.38 -6.42 -23.64
CA ALA A 88 10.29 -7.50 -24.02
C ALA A 88 10.37 -8.58 -22.92
N LEU A 89 10.45 -8.21 -21.65
CA LEU A 89 10.43 -9.14 -20.52
C LEU A 89 9.14 -9.97 -20.51
N SER A 90 7.98 -9.33 -20.66
CA SER A 90 6.68 -10.00 -20.68
C SER A 90 6.50 -10.99 -21.85
N LYS A 91 7.21 -10.79 -22.96
CA LYS A 91 7.22 -11.76 -24.07
C LYS A 91 8.05 -13.01 -23.76
N ASN A 92 9.10 -12.85 -22.96
CA ASN A 92 10.06 -13.91 -22.68
C ASN A 92 9.74 -14.70 -21.41
N ASP A 93 9.00 -14.12 -20.48
CA ASP A 93 8.62 -14.73 -19.19
C ASP A 93 7.10 -14.61 -18.99
N GLY A 94 6.39 -15.72 -19.04
CA GLY A 94 4.94 -15.77 -18.85
C GLY A 94 4.44 -15.41 -17.46
N ARG A 95 5.34 -15.25 -16.48
CA ARG A 95 5.03 -14.74 -15.12
C ARG A 95 4.92 -13.22 -15.08
N VAL A 96 5.45 -12.53 -16.10
CA VAL A 96 5.53 -11.08 -16.16
C VAL A 96 4.26 -10.48 -16.73
N GLN A 97 3.61 -9.64 -15.97
CA GLN A 97 2.53 -8.75 -16.40
C GLN A 97 2.99 -7.30 -16.30
N VAL A 98 2.58 -6.49 -17.28
CA VAL A 98 2.91 -5.07 -17.32
C VAL A 98 1.63 -4.26 -17.34
N VAL A 99 1.48 -3.35 -16.38
CA VAL A 99 0.40 -2.38 -16.32
C VAL A 99 0.96 -1.03 -16.73
N ASP A 100 0.55 -0.51 -17.89
CA ASP A 100 1.01 0.78 -18.40
C ASP A 100 0.00 1.88 -18.10
N PHE A 101 0.42 2.91 -17.37
CA PHE A 101 -0.41 4.06 -17.05
C PHE A 101 -0.47 5.07 -18.20
N ALA A 102 -1.62 5.75 -18.32
CA ALA A 102 -1.81 6.80 -19.34
C ALA A 102 -0.86 8.00 -19.14
N ARG A 103 -0.40 8.26 -17.93
CA ARG A 103 0.58 9.28 -17.53
C ARG A 103 1.16 8.92 -16.17
N ASN A 104 2.12 9.70 -15.67
CA ASN A 104 2.59 9.59 -14.29
C ASN A 104 1.49 9.98 -13.29
N PHE A 105 1.18 9.09 -12.34
CA PHE A 105 0.25 9.27 -11.23
C PHE A 105 0.94 9.23 -9.87
N GLY A 106 2.19 8.79 -9.81
CA GLY A 106 3.03 8.73 -8.62
C GLY A 106 3.18 7.33 -8.03
N HIS A 107 4.31 7.12 -7.38
CA HIS A 107 4.77 5.83 -6.86
C HIS A 107 3.72 5.10 -5.98
N GLN A 108 3.07 5.79 -5.04
CA GLN A 108 2.05 5.17 -4.17
C GLN A 108 0.79 4.71 -4.94
N VAL A 109 0.50 5.39 -6.05
CA VAL A 109 -0.60 5.02 -6.94
C VAL A 109 -0.21 3.80 -7.79
N ALA A 110 1.05 3.72 -8.23
CA ALA A 110 1.56 2.53 -8.93
C ALA A 110 1.52 1.27 -8.03
N ILE A 111 1.94 1.40 -6.76
CA ILE A 111 1.79 0.33 -5.76
C ILE A 111 0.31 -0.07 -5.63
N THR A 112 -0.59 0.91 -5.55
CA THR A 112 -2.04 0.65 -5.43
C THR A 112 -2.57 -0.16 -6.61
N ALA A 113 -2.22 0.20 -7.83
CA ALA A 113 -2.65 -0.53 -9.03
C ALA A 113 -2.11 -1.96 -9.07
N GLY A 114 -0.85 -2.15 -8.67
CA GLY A 114 -0.29 -3.50 -8.52
C GLY A 114 -1.03 -4.33 -7.48
N LEU A 115 -1.33 -3.75 -6.31
CA LEU A 115 -2.14 -4.40 -5.27
C LEU A 115 -3.57 -4.73 -5.77
N ASP A 116 -4.19 -3.84 -6.54
CA ASP A 116 -5.53 -4.07 -7.10
C ASP A 116 -5.57 -5.27 -8.05
N LEU A 117 -4.49 -5.53 -8.77
CA LEU A 117 -4.39 -6.56 -9.80
C LEU A 117 -3.72 -7.87 -9.33
N ALA A 118 -2.96 -7.82 -8.24
CA ALA A 118 -2.24 -8.98 -7.68
C ALA A 118 -3.20 -10.12 -7.31
N GLN A 119 -2.87 -11.37 -7.69
CA GLN A 119 -3.71 -12.56 -7.47
C GLN A 119 -3.12 -13.54 -6.44
N GLY A 120 -1.86 -13.37 -6.02
CA GLY A 120 -1.15 -14.27 -5.12
C GLY A 120 -1.76 -14.40 -3.72
N ASP A 121 -1.46 -15.48 -3.02
CA ASP A 121 -1.84 -15.72 -1.62
C ASP A 121 -1.12 -14.76 -0.67
N ALA A 122 0.03 -14.24 -1.10
CA ALA A 122 0.72 -13.11 -0.50
C ALA A 122 1.21 -12.14 -1.58
N VAL A 123 1.36 -10.86 -1.22
CA VAL A 123 1.78 -9.80 -2.14
C VAL A 123 3.02 -9.11 -1.59
N ILE A 124 4.09 -9.12 -2.36
CA ILE A 124 5.34 -8.41 -2.05
C ILE A 124 5.38 -7.11 -2.84
N VAL A 125 5.56 -6.00 -2.15
CA VAL A 125 5.82 -4.69 -2.77
C VAL A 125 7.31 -4.41 -2.64
N MET A 126 8.01 -4.13 -3.73
CA MET A 126 9.42 -3.74 -3.71
C MET A 126 9.78 -2.81 -4.87
N ASP A 127 10.80 -1.97 -4.66
CA ASP A 127 11.31 -1.06 -5.68
C ASP A 127 12.22 -1.81 -6.69
N THR A 128 12.31 -1.30 -7.91
CA THR A 128 13.10 -1.90 -9.00
C THR A 128 14.50 -1.31 -9.15
N ASP A 129 15.00 -0.56 -8.15
CA ASP A 129 16.26 0.19 -8.19
C ASP A 129 17.49 -0.60 -7.64
N LEU A 130 17.33 -1.92 -7.40
CA LEU A 130 18.34 -2.82 -6.83
C LEU A 130 18.87 -2.43 -5.42
N GLN A 131 18.27 -1.43 -4.78
CA GLN A 131 18.64 -1.08 -3.40
C GLN A 131 18.04 -2.03 -2.38
N ASP A 132 16.94 -2.66 -2.73
CA ASP A 132 16.26 -3.67 -1.93
C ASP A 132 16.54 -5.05 -2.56
N PRO A 133 17.42 -5.88 -1.96
CA PRO A 133 17.88 -7.13 -2.59
C PRO A 133 16.75 -8.14 -2.77
N PRO A 134 16.54 -8.71 -3.97
CA PRO A 134 15.48 -9.70 -4.21
C PRO A 134 15.53 -10.92 -3.29
N ARG A 135 16.72 -11.36 -2.86
CA ARG A 135 16.88 -12.49 -1.91
C ARG A 135 16.11 -12.26 -0.59
N VAL A 136 16.05 -11.01 -0.10
CA VAL A 136 15.35 -10.68 1.15
C VAL A 136 13.85 -10.91 1.02
N SER A 137 13.29 -10.83 -0.16
CA SER A 137 11.86 -11.09 -0.39
C SER A 137 11.47 -12.52 0.00
N LEU A 138 12.37 -13.48 -0.13
CA LEU A 138 12.13 -14.87 0.27
C LEU A 138 12.13 -15.03 1.78
N GLU A 139 12.97 -14.27 2.50
CA GLU A 139 12.93 -14.21 3.97
C GLU A 139 11.58 -13.63 4.47
N LEU A 140 11.00 -12.68 3.72
CA LEU A 140 9.65 -12.18 4.02
C LEU A 140 8.60 -13.28 3.84
N VAL A 141 8.72 -14.12 2.81
CA VAL A 141 7.83 -15.27 2.58
C VAL A 141 7.95 -16.29 3.71
N ASP A 142 9.15 -16.57 4.20
CA ASP A 142 9.36 -17.52 5.30
C ASP A 142 8.68 -17.00 6.58
N ALA A 143 8.86 -15.72 6.94
CA ALA A 143 8.20 -15.11 8.07
C ALA A 143 6.66 -15.07 7.93
N TRP A 144 6.14 -14.91 6.72
CA TRP A 144 4.70 -15.02 6.44
C TRP A 144 4.19 -16.45 6.67
N ARG A 145 4.91 -17.47 6.23
CA ARG A 145 4.59 -18.88 6.48
C ARG A 145 4.61 -19.24 7.96
N GLU A 146 5.42 -18.56 8.77
CA GLU A 146 5.42 -18.66 10.24
C GLU A 146 4.20 -17.99 10.88
N GLY A 147 3.33 -17.36 10.09
CA GLY A 147 2.04 -16.84 10.51
C GLY A 147 2.00 -15.32 10.71
N ALA A 148 3.00 -14.55 10.27
CA ALA A 148 2.90 -13.11 10.18
C ALA A 148 1.97 -12.70 9.03
N GLU A 149 1.14 -11.67 9.23
CA GLU A 149 0.21 -11.19 8.21
C GLU A 149 0.79 -10.02 7.43
N ILE A 150 1.71 -9.28 8.04
CA ILE A 150 2.49 -8.20 7.43
C ILE A 150 3.96 -8.40 7.81
N VAL A 151 4.84 -8.45 6.83
CA VAL A 151 6.28 -8.56 7.04
C VAL A 151 6.99 -7.37 6.42
N HIS A 152 7.59 -6.53 7.24
CA HIS A 152 8.34 -5.37 6.78
C HIS A 152 9.82 -5.70 6.61
N ALA A 153 10.40 -5.32 5.48
CA ALA A 153 11.84 -5.29 5.33
C ALA A 153 12.39 -4.04 6.03
N ARG A 154 13.19 -4.22 7.10
CA ARG A 154 13.80 -3.14 7.88
C ARG A 154 15.30 -3.04 7.60
N ARG A 155 15.77 -1.86 7.25
CA ARG A 155 17.19 -1.59 7.05
C ARG A 155 17.94 -1.60 8.38
N ARG A 156 19.04 -2.38 8.47
CA ARG A 156 19.87 -2.50 9.69
C ARG A 156 20.62 -1.23 10.03
N SER A 157 21.17 -0.53 9.04
CA SER A 157 21.95 0.68 9.28
C SER A 157 21.53 1.83 8.37
N ARG A 158 21.43 3.03 8.93
CA ARG A 158 21.40 4.29 8.20
C ARG A 158 22.77 4.96 8.32
N GLN A 159 23.48 5.10 7.22
CA GLN A 159 24.67 5.98 7.14
C GLN A 159 24.23 7.45 7.02
N ASP A 160 23.31 7.89 7.88
CA ASP A 160 22.85 9.28 7.90
C ASP A 160 23.73 10.15 8.80
N THR A 161 24.01 11.37 8.36
CA THR A 161 24.70 12.37 9.21
C THR A 161 23.90 12.65 10.48
N ALA A 162 24.59 13.03 11.57
CA ALA A 162 23.97 13.33 12.87
C ALA A 162 22.80 14.33 12.75
N PHE A 163 22.94 15.34 11.88
CA PHE A 163 21.89 16.33 11.60
C PHE A 163 20.63 15.69 10.95
N LYS A 164 20.81 14.83 9.94
CA LYS A 164 19.68 14.11 9.32
C LYS A 164 18.98 13.18 10.31
N ARG A 165 19.74 12.50 11.19
CA ARG A 165 19.16 11.67 12.26
C ARG A 165 18.35 12.50 13.26
N ALA A 166 18.87 13.65 13.71
CA ALA A 166 18.16 14.53 14.65
C ALA A 166 16.86 15.08 14.04
N THR A 167 16.90 15.55 12.80
CA THR A 167 15.72 16.09 12.10
C THR A 167 14.68 14.99 11.82
N ALA A 168 15.11 13.79 11.43
CA ALA A 168 14.23 12.64 11.26
C ALA A 168 13.60 12.23 12.60
N HIS A 169 14.38 12.18 13.69
CA HIS A 169 13.88 11.84 15.02
C HIS A 169 12.85 12.86 15.52
N LEU A 170 13.11 14.15 15.32
CA LEU A 170 12.14 15.21 15.64
C LEU A 170 10.87 15.08 14.81
N TYR A 171 10.99 14.85 13.50
CA TYR A 171 9.86 14.64 12.60
C TYR A 171 8.99 13.44 13.06
N TYR A 172 9.61 12.29 13.31
CA TYR A 172 8.87 11.11 13.77
C TYR A 172 8.28 11.29 15.17
N ARG A 173 8.94 12.02 16.06
CA ARG A 173 8.37 12.36 17.38
C ARG A 173 7.12 13.21 17.25
N VAL A 174 7.15 14.23 16.39
CA VAL A 174 5.98 15.08 16.10
C VAL A 174 4.88 14.28 15.41
N LEU A 175 5.24 13.41 14.44
CA LEU A 175 4.28 12.55 13.78
C LEU A 175 3.63 11.57 14.77
N ARG A 176 4.43 10.91 15.61
CA ARG A 176 3.95 9.96 16.63
C ARG A 176 3.07 10.63 17.70
N SER A 177 3.36 11.88 18.10
CA SER A 177 2.49 12.66 19.02
C SER A 177 1.21 13.16 18.35
N SER A 178 1.17 13.14 17.02
CA SER A 178 0.08 13.67 16.19
C SER A 178 -0.79 12.58 15.56
N THR A 179 -0.34 11.33 15.56
CA THR A 179 -1.06 10.17 15.02
C THR A 179 -1.16 9.09 16.08
N GLU A 180 -2.30 8.43 16.16
CA GLU A 180 -2.52 7.26 17.05
C GLU A 180 -1.88 5.98 16.50
N VAL A 181 -1.18 6.05 15.35
CA VAL A 181 -0.61 4.93 14.64
C VAL A 181 0.89 4.83 14.87
N ASP A 182 1.36 3.70 15.39
CA ASP A 182 2.78 3.40 15.55
C ASP A 182 3.36 2.89 14.22
N ILE A 183 3.86 3.81 13.39
CA ILE A 183 4.49 3.48 12.12
C ILE A 183 5.90 2.97 12.39
N PRO A 184 6.26 1.73 12.00
CA PRO A 184 7.59 1.20 12.19
C PRO A 184 8.66 2.10 11.55
N LEU A 185 9.67 2.47 12.36
CA LEU A 185 10.78 3.31 11.91
C LEU A 185 11.68 2.51 10.95
N ASP A 186 12.28 3.20 9.98
CA ASP A 186 13.27 2.65 9.03
C ASP A 186 12.74 1.54 8.10
N THR A 187 11.42 1.40 7.97
CA THR A 187 10.80 0.53 6.97
C THR A 187 10.48 1.32 5.70
N GLY A 188 10.89 0.77 4.55
CA GLY A 188 10.57 1.28 3.21
C GLY A 188 9.15 0.87 2.77
N ASP A 189 8.90 0.92 1.45
CA ASP A 189 7.72 0.30 0.85
C ASP A 189 7.91 -1.20 0.65
N PHE A 190 9.16 -1.70 0.78
CA PHE A 190 9.50 -3.11 0.72
C PHE A 190 8.87 -3.90 1.87
N ARG A 191 7.86 -4.70 1.54
CA ARG A 191 7.09 -5.51 2.49
C ARG A 191 6.34 -6.63 1.81
N LEU A 192 5.94 -7.62 2.60
CA LEU A 192 4.99 -8.64 2.22
C LEU A 192 3.67 -8.41 2.95
N LEU A 193 2.57 -8.57 2.25
CA LEU A 193 1.20 -8.52 2.76
C LEU A 193 0.51 -9.85 2.49
N ASP A 194 -0.10 -10.46 3.50
CA ASP A 194 -1.04 -11.57 3.32
C ASP A 194 -2.20 -11.15 2.40
N ARG A 195 -2.81 -12.09 1.68
CA ARG A 195 -3.95 -11.84 0.80
C ARG A 195 -5.05 -11.05 1.50
N ARG A 196 -5.42 -11.41 2.72
CA ARG A 196 -6.47 -10.74 3.48
C ARG A 196 -6.13 -9.27 3.74
N VAL A 197 -4.87 -8.99 4.08
CA VAL A 197 -4.40 -7.61 4.27
C VAL A 197 -4.42 -6.83 2.97
N ALA A 198 -3.97 -7.44 1.86
CA ALA A 198 -4.00 -6.82 0.55
C ALA A 198 -5.44 -6.50 0.10
N ASP A 199 -6.39 -7.41 0.32
CA ASP A 199 -7.79 -7.22 -0.03
C ASP A 199 -8.45 -6.12 0.81
N GLU A 200 -8.17 -6.05 2.11
CA GLU A 200 -8.63 -4.93 2.93
C GLU A 200 -7.99 -3.60 2.49
N LEU A 201 -6.69 -3.58 2.17
CA LEU A 201 -6.00 -2.39 1.69
C LEU A 201 -6.57 -1.85 0.37
N ARG A 202 -7.12 -2.72 -0.50
CA ARG A 202 -7.84 -2.32 -1.72
C ARG A 202 -9.10 -1.49 -1.44
N ARG A 203 -9.71 -1.62 -0.27
CA ARG A 203 -10.92 -0.87 0.12
C ARG A 203 -10.61 0.58 0.50
N TYR A 204 -9.38 0.87 0.89
CA TYR A 204 -8.94 2.24 1.17
C TYR A 204 -8.69 2.95 -0.16
N ARG A 205 -9.52 3.94 -0.51
CA ARG A 205 -9.46 4.67 -1.79
C ARG A 205 -9.10 6.14 -1.64
N GLU A 206 -8.39 6.48 -0.58
CA GLU A 206 -7.91 7.83 -0.32
C GLU A 206 -7.01 8.34 -1.45
N ARG A 207 -7.21 9.60 -1.88
CA ARG A 207 -6.38 10.23 -2.92
C ARG A 207 -4.99 10.57 -2.43
N SER A 208 -4.93 11.08 -1.19
CA SER A 208 -3.66 11.37 -0.51
C SER A 208 -3.12 10.12 0.18
N ARG A 209 -2.86 9.08 -0.61
CA ARG A 209 -2.48 7.77 -0.09
C ARG A 209 -1.09 7.76 0.52
N PHE A 210 -1.00 7.24 1.73
CA PHE A 210 0.27 6.89 2.37
C PHE A 210 0.17 5.45 2.86
N VAL A 211 0.48 4.53 1.95
CA VAL A 211 0.29 3.08 2.15
C VAL A 211 0.92 2.58 3.45
N ARG A 212 2.09 3.11 3.85
CA ARG A 212 2.76 2.73 5.11
C ARG A 212 1.91 3.03 6.34
N GLY A 213 1.29 4.22 6.38
CA GLY A 213 0.43 4.63 7.49
C GLY A 213 -0.85 3.80 7.55
N ILE A 214 -1.48 3.56 6.39
CA ILE A 214 -2.68 2.74 6.31
C ILE A 214 -2.38 1.32 6.80
N VAL A 215 -1.34 0.66 6.28
CA VAL A 215 -0.94 -0.69 6.67
C VAL A 215 -0.65 -0.78 8.18
N ALA A 216 0.06 0.21 8.75
CA ALA A 216 0.35 0.25 10.18
C ALA A 216 -0.91 0.38 11.04
N SER A 217 -1.97 1.06 10.55
CA SER A 217 -3.23 1.27 11.27
C SER A 217 -4.20 0.09 11.23
N MET A 218 -3.97 -0.90 10.35
CA MET A 218 -4.92 -2.01 10.14
C MET A 218 -4.96 -3.04 11.28
N GLY A 219 -3.98 -3.03 12.21
CA GLY A 219 -3.99 -3.88 13.41
C GLY A 219 -3.69 -5.37 13.20
N TYR A 220 -3.25 -5.77 12.00
CA TYR A 220 -2.81 -7.14 11.71
C TYR A 220 -1.47 -7.49 12.38
N ARG A 221 -1.13 -8.78 12.51
CA ARG A 221 0.14 -9.25 13.09
C ARG A 221 1.31 -8.85 12.20
N GLN A 222 2.17 -7.98 12.71
CA GLN A 222 3.31 -7.43 11.98
C GLN A 222 4.63 -7.97 12.53
N THR A 223 5.57 -8.27 11.64
CA THR A 223 6.95 -8.59 11.99
C THR A 223 7.93 -7.85 11.07
N THR A 224 9.21 -7.93 11.37
CA THR A 224 10.26 -7.28 10.59
C THR A 224 11.40 -8.23 10.29
N VAL A 225 11.83 -8.27 9.03
CA VAL A 225 13.07 -8.90 8.59
C VAL A 225 14.12 -7.81 8.38
N ALA A 226 15.27 -7.95 9.03
CA ALA A 226 16.32 -6.93 8.99
C ALA A 226 17.32 -7.25 7.86
N PHE A 227 17.59 -6.31 6.97
CA PHE A 227 18.52 -6.47 5.87
C PHE A 227 19.52 -5.31 5.75
N ASP A 228 20.65 -5.56 5.09
CA ASP A 228 21.61 -4.53 4.73
C ASP A 228 21.33 -4.07 3.31
N ARG A 229 21.26 -2.75 3.14
CA ARG A 229 20.96 -2.13 1.84
C ARG A 229 22.19 -2.12 0.97
N ASP A 230 22.05 -2.58 -0.27
CA ASP A 230 23.11 -2.48 -1.27
C ASP A 230 23.21 -1.04 -1.79
N GLU A 231 24.39 -0.66 -2.32
CA GLU A 231 24.59 0.66 -2.91
C GLU A 231 23.76 0.80 -4.19
N ARG A 232 23.25 2.01 -4.44
CA ARG A 232 22.43 2.28 -5.63
C ARG A 232 23.22 2.02 -6.91
N PHE A 233 22.67 1.17 -7.78
CA PHE A 233 23.33 0.80 -9.05
C PHE A 233 23.44 1.99 -10.02
N ALA A 234 22.48 2.93 -10.05
CA ALA A 234 22.47 4.12 -10.89
C ALA A 234 21.62 5.25 -10.28
N GLY A 235 22.00 6.52 -10.57
CA GLY A 235 21.21 7.72 -10.27
C GLY A 235 21.65 8.51 -9.05
N GLU A 236 21.66 9.86 -9.15
CA GLU A 236 21.93 10.79 -8.04
C GLU A 236 20.62 11.19 -7.32
N THR A 237 20.58 11.02 -6.01
CA THR A 237 19.47 11.51 -5.19
C THR A 237 19.72 12.96 -4.77
N LYS A 238 19.26 13.92 -5.55
CA LYS A 238 19.14 15.33 -5.10
C LYS A 238 17.71 15.58 -4.62
N TYR A 239 17.42 15.25 -3.35
CA TYR A 239 16.18 15.69 -2.72
C TYR A 239 16.39 17.08 -2.10
N PRO A 240 15.92 18.17 -2.72
CA PRO A 240 16.06 19.50 -2.17
C PRO A 240 15.22 19.63 -0.88
N LEU A 241 15.73 20.35 0.12
CA LEU A 241 15.07 20.60 1.42
C LEU A 241 13.61 21.03 1.27
N ARG A 242 13.29 21.79 0.21
CA ARG A 242 11.91 22.24 -0.09
C ARG A 242 10.96 21.08 -0.38
N LYS A 243 11.42 19.99 -1.05
CA LYS A 243 10.61 18.79 -1.28
C LYS A 243 10.42 18.01 0.02
N MET A 244 11.44 17.94 0.88
CA MET A 244 11.34 17.30 2.20
C MET A 244 10.34 18.04 3.10
N ALA A 245 10.40 19.39 3.14
CA ALA A 245 9.46 20.20 3.91
C ALA A 245 8.02 20.03 3.42
N ARG A 246 7.81 20.00 2.09
CA ARG A 246 6.48 19.74 1.52
C ARG A 246 5.97 18.36 1.91
N LEU A 247 6.80 17.32 1.78
CA LEU A 247 6.44 15.94 2.16
C LEU A 247 6.08 15.85 3.66
N ALA A 248 6.81 16.59 4.51
CA ALA A 248 6.53 16.65 5.94
C ALA A 248 5.16 17.29 6.22
N VAL A 249 4.86 18.43 5.59
CA VAL A 249 3.57 19.12 5.72
C VAL A 249 2.43 18.25 5.18
N ASP A 250 2.63 17.63 4.01
CA ASP A 250 1.64 16.73 3.41
C ASP A 250 1.37 15.51 4.29
N GLY A 251 2.39 14.90 4.87
CA GLY A 251 2.25 13.80 5.84
C GLY A 251 1.50 14.21 7.10
N MET A 252 1.88 15.35 7.71
CA MET A 252 1.20 15.85 8.92
C MET A 252 -0.27 16.18 8.66
N THR A 253 -0.59 16.81 7.55
CA THR A 253 -1.98 17.20 7.22
C THR A 253 -2.83 16.04 6.71
N SER A 254 -2.22 14.94 6.21
CA SER A 254 -2.95 13.74 5.75
C SER A 254 -3.42 12.87 6.91
N PHE A 255 -2.60 12.74 7.97
CA PHE A 255 -2.84 11.78 9.06
C PHE A 255 -3.12 12.44 10.41
N SER A 256 -3.15 13.78 10.47
CA SER A 256 -3.28 14.47 11.74
C SER A 256 -4.20 15.69 11.64
N THR A 257 -5.12 15.78 12.59
CA THR A 257 -5.90 17.01 12.85
C THR A 257 -5.13 17.99 13.76
N THR A 258 -3.87 17.68 14.14
CA THR A 258 -3.06 18.49 15.04
C THR A 258 -2.89 19.93 14.57
N PRO A 259 -2.63 20.25 13.28
CA PRO A 259 -2.56 21.63 12.82
C PRO A 259 -3.88 22.39 13.07
N LEU A 260 -5.02 21.74 12.90
CA LEU A 260 -6.33 22.31 13.16
C LEU A 260 -6.54 22.56 14.67
N LYS A 261 -6.18 21.58 15.52
CA LYS A 261 -6.21 21.73 16.98
C LYS A 261 -5.26 22.83 17.48
N MET A 262 -4.09 23.01 16.85
CA MET A 262 -3.15 24.10 17.20
C MET A 262 -3.75 25.47 16.90
N ILE A 263 -4.41 25.65 15.75
CA ILE A 263 -5.10 26.90 15.41
C ILE A 263 -6.22 27.20 16.41
N THR A 264 -7.01 26.18 16.76
CA THR A 264 -8.06 26.35 17.78
C THR A 264 -7.48 26.78 19.13
N ARG A 265 -6.37 26.18 19.58
CA ARG A 265 -5.68 26.55 20.80
C ARG A 265 -5.11 27.97 20.74
N LEU A 266 -4.50 28.34 19.59
CA LEU A 266 -4.00 29.71 19.38
C LEU A 266 -5.14 30.72 19.37
N GLY A 267 -6.26 30.44 18.72
CA GLY A 267 -7.46 31.27 18.75
C GLY A 267 -8.01 31.45 20.15
N PHE A 268 -8.05 30.40 20.97
CA PHE A 268 -8.45 30.48 22.37
C PHE A 268 -7.48 31.33 23.19
N LEU A 269 -6.16 31.17 23.01
CA LEU A 269 -5.16 32.02 23.69
C LEU A 269 -5.35 33.51 23.33
N VAL A 270 -5.52 33.80 22.04
CA VAL A 270 -5.77 35.19 21.57
C VAL A 270 -7.05 35.75 22.18
N LEU A 271 -8.12 34.94 22.25
CA LEU A 271 -9.38 35.33 22.90
C LEU A 271 -9.17 35.70 24.37
N VAL A 272 -8.45 34.89 25.14
CA VAL A 272 -8.15 35.14 26.56
C VAL A 272 -7.32 36.41 26.69
N LEU A 273 -6.28 36.59 25.89
CA LEU A 273 -5.45 37.81 25.92
C LEU A 273 -6.26 39.07 25.57
N SER A 274 -7.16 38.97 24.59
CA SER A 274 -8.07 40.05 24.21
C SER A 274 -9.01 40.44 25.37
N LEU A 275 -9.58 39.44 26.06
CA LEU A 275 -10.45 39.66 27.21
C LEU A 275 -9.70 40.39 28.36
N VAL A 276 -8.47 39.94 28.65
CA VAL A 276 -7.59 40.61 29.64
C VAL A 276 -7.27 42.03 29.21
N GLY A 277 -6.98 42.26 27.93
CA GLY A 277 -6.74 43.62 27.39
C GLY A 277 -7.96 44.53 27.49
N ILE A 278 -9.16 44.02 27.22
CA ILE A 278 -10.41 44.76 27.38
C ILE A 278 -10.62 45.16 28.83
N LEU A 279 -10.49 44.20 29.77
CA LEU A 279 -10.63 44.45 31.19
C LEU A 279 -9.62 45.47 31.69
N TYR A 280 -8.35 45.36 31.27
CA TYR A 280 -7.30 46.34 31.56
C TYR A 280 -7.66 47.75 31.06
N THR A 281 -8.09 47.87 29.82
CA THR A 281 -8.47 49.15 29.19
C THR A 281 -9.65 49.80 29.93
N LEU A 282 -10.66 48.99 30.29
CA LEU A 282 -11.81 49.47 31.07
C LEU A 282 -11.40 49.92 32.46
N ALA A 283 -10.57 49.18 33.16
CA ALA A 283 -10.04 49.53 34.47
C ALA A 283 -9.22 50.83 34.41
N MET A 284 -8.32 51.00 33.44
CA MET A 284 -7.54 52.23 33.24
C MET A 284 -8.43 53.43 32.95
N LYS A 285 -9.47 53.27 32.14
CA LYS A 285 -10.43 54.34 31.85
C LYS A 285 -11.21 54.76 33.10
N PHE A 286 -11.52 53.82 33.98
CA PHE A 286 -12.29 54.10 35.20
C PHE A 286 -11.43 54.72 36.34
N PHE A 287 -10.22 54.16 36.56
CA PHE A 287 -9.37 54.55 37.69
C PHE A 287 -8.32 55.62 37.37
N ARG A 288 -7.98 55.85 36.08
CA ARG A 288 -6.96 56.81 35.62
C ARG A 288 -7.39 57.54 34.34
N PRO A 289 -8.47 58.36 34.39
CA PRO A 289 -9.03 59.02 33.19
C PRO A 289 -8.09 60.05 32.56
N GLU A 290 -7.07 60.53 33.29
CA GLU A 290 -6.09 61.56 32.88
C GLU A 290 -4.99 60.98 31.95
N ILE A 291 -4.83 59.68 31.90
CA ILE A 291 -3.85 59.05 31.01
C ILE A 291 -4.46 58.97 29.62
N THR A 292 -4.22 60.01 28.81
CA THR A 292 -4.51 59.98 27.37
C THR A 292 -3.63 58.92 26.72
N VAL A 293 -4.16 57.72 26.56
CA VAL A 293 -3.47 56.62 25.87
C VAL A 293 -3.32 57.04 24.40
N SER A 294 -2.09 57.34 23.97
CA SER A 294 -1.76 57.45 22.54
C SER A 294 -1.80 56.07 21.92
N GLY A 295 -3.03 55.47 21.82
CA GLY A 295 -3.27 54.09 21.56
C GLY A 295 -3.20 53.67 20.09
N TRP A 296 -2.91 54.61 19.17
CA TRP A 296 -2.97 54.33 17.75
C TRP A 296 -2.00 53.24 17.30
N THR A 297 -0.75 53.28 17.77
CA THR A 297 0.27 52.29 17.44
C THR A 297 -0.10 50.90 17.98
N MET A 298 -0.59 50.86 19.25
CA MET A 298 -1.00 49.58 19.85
C MET A 298 -2.22 48.98 19.15
N LEU A 299 -3.21 49.84 18.81
CA LEU A 299 -4.37 49.41 18.03
C LEU A 299 -3.96 48.81 16.68
N MET A 300 -3.03 49.46 15.95
CA MET A 300 -2.50 48.97 14.67
C MET A 300 -1.81 47.63 14.83
N VAL A 301 -0.95 47.45 15.86
CA VAL A 301 -0.27 46.16 16.10
C VAL A 301 -1.26 45.07 16.40
N VAL A 302 -2.26 45.31 17.24
CA VAL A 302 -3.30 44.32 17.56
C VAL A 302 -4.12 43.93 16.33
N VAL A 303 -4.56 44.91 15.53
CA VAL A 303 -5.34 44.67 14.34
C VAL A 303 -4.53 43.88 13.31
N LEU A 304 -3.25 44.22 13.07
CA LEU A 304 -2.38 43.48 12.16
C LEU A 304 -2.10 42.06 12.63
N PHE A 305 -1.87 41.86 13.95
CA PHE A 305 -1.68 40.57 14.55
C PHE A 305 -2.91 39.66 14.41
N LEU A 306 -4.10 40.21 14.74
CA LEU A 306 -5.37 39.47 14.56
C LEU A 306 -5.64 39.14 13.10
N GLY A 307 -5.43 40.11 12.20
CA GLY A 307 -5.58 39.89 10.75
C GLY A 307 -4.63 38.83 10.24
N GLY A 308 -3.36 38.84 10.64
CA GLY A 308 -2.37 37.84 10.29
C GLY A 308 -2.75 36.44 10.80
N THR A 309 -3.18 36.34 12.07
CA THR A 309 -3.63 35.09 12.67
C THR A 309 -4.88 34.53 11.96
N GLN A 310 -5.82 35.41 11.61
CA GLN A 310 -7.01 35.04 10.83
C GLN A 310 -6.66 34.50 9.46
N MET A 311 -5.77 35.17 8.71
CA MET A 311 -5.33 34.72 7.39
C MET A 311 -4.62 33.35 7.46
N LEU A 312 -3.77 33.13 8.46
CA LEU A 312 -3.11 31.84 8.69
C LEU A 312 -4.15 30.72 8.96
N SER A 313 -5.12 31.02 9.83
CA SER A 313 -6.20 30.08 10.19
C SER A 313 -7.04 29.70 8.95
N LEU A 314 -7.42 30.67 8.14
CA LEU A 314 -8.15 30.45 6.89
C LEU A 314 -7.31 29.63 5.87
N GLY A 315 -6.00 29.88 5.80
CA GLY A 315 -5.09 29.12 4.94
C GLY A 315 -5.04 27.64 5.31
N VAL A 316 -4.97 27.32 6.61
CA VAL A 316 -5.01 25.92 7.05
C VAL A 316 -6.37 25.29 6.82
N LEU A 317 -7.46 25.96 7.17
CA LEU A 317 -8.82 25.48 6.85
C LEU A 317 -9.00 25.24 5.37
N GLY A 318 -8.54 26.16 4.52
CA GLY A 318 -8.58 26.01 3.06
C GLY A 318 -7.85 24.77 2.57
N SER A 319 -6.72 24.40 3.20
CA SER A 319 -5.99 23.18 2.84
C SER A 319 -6.78 21.90 3.18
N TYR A 320 -7.48 21.85 4.31
CA TYR A 320 -8.35 20.71 4.66
C TYR A 320 -9.59 20.64 3.76
N ILE A 321 -10.22 21.77 3.49
CA ILE A 321 -11.36 21.85 2.56
C ILE A 321 -10.93 21.38 1.17
N GLY A 322 -9.77 21.81 0.67
CA GLY A 322 -9.22 21.37 -0.60
C GLY A 322 -9.00 19.86 -0.69
N ARG A 323 -8.58 19.22 0.41
CA ARG A 323 -8.47 17.75 0.49
C ARG A 323 -9.85 17.09 0.47
N ILE A 324 -10.79 17.54 1.29
CA ILE A 324 -12.17 17.04 1.30
C ILE A 324 -12.77 17.16 -0.10
N TYR A 325 -12.61 18.30 -0.76
CA TYR A 325 -13.07 18.53 -2.13
C TYR A 325 -12.46 17.51 -3.11
N SER A 326 -11.16 17.23 -3.00
CA SER A 326 -10.48 16.25 -3.84
C SER A 326 -11.01 14.83 -3.62
N GLU A 327 -11.29 14.45 -2.38
CA GLU A 327 -11.88 13.14 -2.04
C GLU A 327 -13.32 13.00 -2.57
N THR A 328 -14.14 14.04 -2.41
CA THR A 328 -15.56 14.02 -2.84
C THR A 328 -15.74 13.98 -4.36
N GLN A 329 -14.72 14.34 -5.15
CA GLN A 329 -14.79 14.25 -6.61
C GLN A 329 -14.91 12.81 -7.13
N GLY A 330 -14.51 11.78 -6.37
CA GLY A 330 -14.63 10.38 -6.76
C GLY A 330 -13.89 9.99 -8.05
N ARG A 331 -12.91 10.79 -8.52
CA ARG A 331 -12.17 10.49 -9.75
C ARG A 331 -11.31 9.25 -9.55
N PRO A 332 -11.09 8.38 -10.56
CA PRO A 332 -10.19 7.25 -10.49
C PRO A 332 -8.79 7.65 -10.00
N LEU A 333 -8.17 6.79 -9.18
CA LEU A 333 -6.80 7.03 -8.67
C LEU A 333 -5.77 7.00 -9.80
N TYR A 334 -5.98 6.12 -10.78
CA TYR A 334 -5.12 5.95 -11.96
C TYR A 334 -5.95 5.60 -13.19
N LEU A 335 -5.35 5.72 -14.36
CA LEU A 335 -5.91 5.30 -15.64
C LEU A 335 -4.90 4.38 -16.33
N VAL A 336 -5.32 3.15 -16.58
CA VAL A 336 -4.53 2.16 -17.30
C VAL A 336 -4.72 2.39 -18.79
N ARG A 337 -3.61 2.49 -19.54
CA ARG A 337 -3.60 2.55 -21.00
C ARG A 337 -3.67 1.15 -21.60
N GLU A 338 -2.85 0.24 -21.04
CA GLU A 338 -2.68 -1.12 -21.56
C GLU A 338 -2.28 -2.07 -20.45
N VAL A 339 -2.74 -3.33 -20.50
CA VAL A 339 -2.22 -4.43 -19.67
C VAL A 339 -1.65 -5.49 -20.62
N ILE A 340 -0.37 -5.83 -20.44
CA ILE A 340 0.39 -6.72 -21.33
C ILE A 340 0.75 -7.97 -20.55
N GLY A 341 0.71 -9.14 -21.20
CA GLY A 341 1.10 -10.42 -20.57
C GLY A 341 0.07 -11.01 -19.61
N ARG A 342 -1.19 -10.51 -19.63
CA ARG A 342 -2.25 -11.05 -18.76
C ARG A 342 -2.45 -12.53 -19.04
N ARG A 343 -2.30 -13.38 -18.02
CA ARG A 343 -2.73 -14.77 -18.05
C ARG A 343 -4.23 -14.76 -18.37
N LYS A 344 -4.66 -15.47 -19.43
CA LYS A 344 -6.09 -15.68 -19.68
C LYS A 344 -6.63 -16.46 -18.49
N ASP A 345 -7.33 -15.80 -17.60
CA ASP A 345 -8.12 -16.48 -16.57
C ASP A 345 -9.20 -17.30 -17.28
N GLU A 346 -9.30 -18.57 -16.97
CA GLU A 346 -10.43 -19.44 -17.33
C GLU A 346 -11.77 -18.97 -16.72
N ARG A 347 -11.77 -17.83 -16.02
CA ARG A 347 -12.95 -17.22 -15.39
C ARG A 347 -13.67 -16.19 -16.25
N ASP A 348 -13.08 -15.75 -17.35
CA ASP A 348 -13.80 -15.00 -18.38
C ASP A 348 -14.57 -16.00 -19.25
N GLY A 349 -15.73 -16.47 -18.75
CA GLY A 349 -16.68 -17.24 -19.52
C GLY A 349 -17.06 -16.47 -20.80
N PRO A 350 -17.48 -17.16 -21.88
CA PRO A 350 -17.80 -16.55 -23.17
C PRO A 350 -19.07 -15.72 -23.05
N GLY A 351 -18.94 -14.40 -22.84
CA GLY A 351 -20.12 -13.57 -22.72
C GLY A 351 -19.87 -12.10 -22.53
N THR A 352 -19.36 -11.41 -23.50
CA THR A 352 -19.77 -10.04 -23.94
C THR A 352 -18.94 -9.61 -25.17
N GLY A 353 -18.82 -10.47 -26.13
CA GLY A 353 -18.43 -10.10 -27.49
C GLY A 353 -19.72 -9.93 -28.30
N ASP A 354 -19.78 -8.84 -29.01
CA ASP A 354 -20.70 -8.64 -30.13
C ASP A 354 -22.14 -8.21 -29.82
N ARG A 355 -22.32 -6.93 -29.50
CA ARG A 355 -23.57 -6.20 -29.74
C ARG A 355 -23.29 -4.87 -30.46
N THR A 356 -22.63 -4.93 -31.60
CA THR A 356 -22.57 -3.80 -32.52
C THR A 356 -22.51 -4.32 -33.96
N GLU A 357 -23.59 -4.89 -34.42
CA GLU A 357 -23.91 -5.01 -35.86
C GLU A 357 -25.30 -5.63 -36.01
N GLU A 358 -26.36 -4.85 -35.73
CA GLU A 358 -27.69 -5.05 -36.33
C GLU A 358 -28.59 -3.84 -36.08
N ARG A 359 -28.22 -2.74 -36.73
CA ARG A 359 -29.12 -1.60 -36.92
C ARG A 359 -28.82 -0.92 -38.25
N ASP A 360 -28.90 -1.67 -39.33
CA ASP A 360 -29.19 -1.06 -40.60
C ASP A 360 -30.11 -1.98 -41.38
N GLY A 361 -31.28 -1.50 -41.74
CA GLY A 361 -32.19 -2.22 -42.59
C GLY A 361 -33.65 -2.14 -42.20
N ARG A 362 -34.26 -0.94 -42.10
CA ARG A 362 -35.68 -0.66 -42.39
C ARG A 362 -36.00 0.82 -42.36
N ARG A 363 -35.69 1.49 -43.44
CA ARG A 363 -36.48 2.66 -43.91
C ARG A 363 -36.75 2.45 -45.36
N GLY A 364 -37.96 2.07 -45.67
CA GLY A 364 -38.55 2.04 -46.98
C GLY A 364 -40.04 1.84 -46.80
N VAL A 365 -40.74 2.90 -46.98
CA VAL A 365 -42.06 3.27 -47.45
C VAL A 365 -42.63 4.40 -46.58
#